data_85f5cd3665edf761c71fd67b2cfc1442
#
_entry.id   85f5cd3665edf761c71fd67b2cfc1442
#
_cell.length_a   1.000
_cell.length_b   1.000
_cell.length_c   1.000
_cell.angle_alpha   90.00
_cell.angle_beta   90.00
_cell.angle_gamma   90.00
#
_symmetry.space_group_name_H-M   'P 1'
#
loop_
_entity.id
_entity.type
_entity.pdbx_description
1 polymer ?
#
loop_
_entity_poly.entity_id
_entity_poly.type
_entity_poly.pdbx_seq_one_letter_code
_entity_poly.pdbx_strand_id
1 'polypeptide(L)'
;MEEKYNRNRIYIKPDEQEKIKHFRVLLGGAGIGSIIAECALRMGFETITIIDGDKVEESNLNRQNYRLEDIGNYKAESLAKRLLSINPRANIRVINEFVTHDNVEKLIERHDIAINALDFKSDIPFVFDKICSEKNITVLHPYNFGWAGFLAVVDPDGKPLQGLSGKPLGFELKVAEYVLGYQAFWMQPQEWLEKVVKQYQREDVTLPPPQLSVASWITAGLCTHAMFNIATGKDVKKFPKFYLSSLLL
;
A
#
# COMPACT_ATOMS: atom_id res chain seq x y z
N MET A 1 23.67 -11.64 10.40
CA MET A 1 22.94 -10.54 9.73
C MET A 1 23.85 -10.00 8.64
N GLU A 2 23.35 -9.81 7.42
CA GLU A 2 24.15 -9.24 6.33
C GLU A 2 24.54 -7.79 6.65
N GLU A 3 25.70 -7.33 6.15
CA GLU A 3 26.23 -5.99 6.45
C GLU A 3 25.23 -4.87 6.14
N LYS A 4 24.51 -4.95 5.02
CA LYS A 4 23.47 -3.98 4.61
C LYS A 4 22.34 -3.83 5.63
N TYR A 5 22.09 -4.82 6.49
CA TYR A 5 21.08 -4.80 7.54
C TYR A 5 21.65 -4.64 8.95
N ASN A 6 22.96 -4.39 9.11
CA ASN A 6 23.59 -4.29 10.41
C ASN A 6 23.01 -3.15 11.30
N ARG A 7 22.44 -2.13 10.68
CA ARG A 7 21.78 -1.04 11.44
C ARG A 7 20.39 -1.41 11.94
N ASN A 8 19.82 -2.54 11.49
CA ASN A 8 18.55 -3.08 12.01
C ASN A 8 18.72 -3.79 13.37
N ARG A 9 19.96 -4.15 13.74
CA ARG A 9 20.25 -4.85 15.01
C ARG A 9 19.60 -4.17 16.21
N ILE A 10 19.27 -4.94 17.23
CA ILE A 10 18.52 -4.56 18.43
C ILE A 10 17.01 -4.45 18.15
N TYR A 11 16.60 -3.79 17.07
CA TYR A 11 15.20 -3.67 16.67
C TYR A 11 14.66 -4.94 16.00
N ILE A 12 15.50 -5.60 15.20
CA ILE A 12 15.17 -6.83 14.47
C ILE A 12 16.16 -7.92 14.85
N LYS A 13 15.64 -9.02 15.39
CA LYS A 13 16.46 -10.19 15.74
C LYS A 13 16.92 -10.92 14.47
N PRO A 14 18.03 -11.67 14.53
CA PRO A 14 18.54 -12.42 13.36
C PRO A 14 17.52 -13.37 12.73
N ASP A 15 16.71 -14.07 13.54
CA ASP A 15 15.67 -14.98 13.08
C ASP A 15 14.48 -14.21 12.46
N GLU A 16 14.14 -13.05 12.97
CA GLU A 16 13.12 -12.16 12.38
C GLU A 16 13.61 -11.61 11.03
N GLN A 17 14.90 -11.23 10.92
CA GLN A 17 15.50 -10.76 9.67
C GLN A 17 15.45 -11.85 8.60
N GLU A 18 15.69 -13.10 8.96
CA GLU A 18 15.62 -14.24 8.05
C GLU A 18 14.16 -14.53 7.62
N LYS A 19 13.20 -14.40 8.53
CA LYS A 19 11.76 -14.54 8.21
C LYS A 19 11.31 -13.54 7.18
N ILE A 20 11.59 -12.23 7.39
CA ILE A 20 11.13 -11.17 6.46
C ILE A 20 11.82 -11.28 5.10
N LYS A 21 13.05 -11.78 5.03
CA LYS A 21 13.78 -12.00 3.78
C LYS A 21 13.02 -12.89 2.81
N HIS A 22 12.42 -13.96 3.33
CA HIS A 22 11.69 -14.95 2.55
C HIS A 22 10.17 -14.70 2.49
N PHE A 23 9.67 -13.69 3.21
CA PHE A 23 8.26 -13.33 3.25
C PHE A 23 7.84 -12.75 1.90
N ARG A 24 6.89 -13.40 1.24
CA ARG A 24 6.49 -13.12 -0.13
C ARG A 24 5.43 -12.01 -0.18
N VAL A 25 5.82 -10.85 -0.64
CA VAL A 25 4.97 -9.67 -0.73
C VAL A 25 4.39 -9.54 -2.13
N LEU A 26 3.07 -9.43 -2.23
CA LEU A 26 2.37 -9.06 -3.46
C LEU A 26 2.02 -7.58 -3.44
N LEU A 27 2.47 -6.85 -4.45
CA LEU A 27 2.15 -5.45 -4.64
C LEU A 27 1.22 -5.29 -5.84
N GLY A 28 -0.06 -5.09 -5.59
CA GLY A 28 -1.05 -4.69 -6.59
C GLY A 28 -1.10 -3.17 -6.69
N GLY A 29 -0.52 -2.63 -7.75
CA GLY A 29 -0.37 -1.19 -7.97
C GLY A 29 0.98 -0.62 -7.49
N ALA A 30 1.72 -0.01 -8.40
CA ALA A 30 3.04 0.57 -8.16
C ALA A 30 3.03 2.10 -8.04
N GLY A 31 1.87 2.73 -7.81
CA GLY A 31 1.75 4.13 -7.46
C GLY A 31 2.37 4.40 -6.07
N ILE A 32 1.56 4.48 -5.03
CA ILE A 32 2.02 4.55 -3.63
C ILE A 32 2.82 3.30 -3.26
N GLY A 33 2.50 2.16 -3.89
CA GLY A 33 3.23 0.90 -3.74
C GLY A 33 4.72 1.02 -4.05
N SER A 34 5.14 1.95 -4.91
CA SER A 34 6.56 2.16 -5.25
C SER A 34 7.39 2.57 -4.04
N ILE A 35 6.86 3.42 -3.19
CA ILE A 35 7.53 3.87 -1.96
C ILE A 35 7.48 2.78 -0.89
N ILE A 36 6.35 2.07 -0.79
CA ILE A 36 6.18 0.94 0.15
C ILE A 36 7.21 -0.16 -0.17
N ALA A 37 7.34 -0.54 -1.44
CA ALA A 37 8.28 -1.58 -1.86
C ALA A 37 9.74 -1.22 -1.55
N GLU A 38 10.15 0.04 -1.77
CA GLU A 38 11.52 0.45 -1.40
C GLU A 38 11.73 0.46 0.11
N CYS A 39 10.79 0.97 0.89
CA CYS A 39 10.85 0.95 2.34
C CYS A 39 10.97 -0.50 2.86
N ALA A 40 10.15 -1.40 2.35
CA ALA A 40 10.16 -2.82 2.69
C ALA A 40 11.49 -3.49 2.32
N LEU A 41 12.00 -3.27 1.10
CA LEU A 41 13.28 -3.83 0.65
C LEU A 41 14.44 -3.37 1.54
N ARG A 42 14.49 -2.08 1.90
CA ARG A 42 15.52 -1.51 2.78
C ARG A 42 15.48 -2.11 4.20
N MET A 43 14.31 -2.51 4.66
CA MET A 43 14.15 -3.22 5.93
C MET A 43 14.55 -4.69 5.86
N GLY A 44 14.50 -5.31 4.64
CA GLY A 44 14.91 -6.69 4.41
C GLY A 44 13.87 -7.62 3.82
N PHE A 45 12.71 -7.11 3.35
CA PHE A 45 11.77 -7.88 2.53
C PHE A 45 12.35 -8.03 1.12
N GLU A 46 12.94 -9.18 0.81
CA GLU A 46 13.67 -9.39 -0.43
C GLU A 46 12.87 -10.16 -1.51
N THR A 47 11.64 -10.60 -1.22
CA THR A 47 10.80 -11.34 -2.16
C THR A 47 9.52 -10.55 -2.45
N ILE A 48 9.50 -9.85 -3.59
CA ILE A 48 8.42 -8.92 -3.94
C ILE A 48 7.94 -9.20 -5.36
N THR A 49 6.64 -9.41 -5.53
CA THR A 49 5.97 -9.40 -6.85
C THR A 49 5.31 -8.06 -7.05
N ILE A 50 5.58 -7.40 -8.16
CA ILE A 50 5.04 -6.10 -8.54
C ILE A 50 4.11 -6.27 -9.73
N ILE A 51 2.84 -5.85 -9.58
CA ILE A 51 1.84 -5.88 -10.65
C ILE A 51 1.36 -4.46 -10.91
N ASP A 52 1.63 -3.93 -12.10
CA ASP A 52 1.12 -2.64 -12.55
C ASP A 52 1.17 -2.57 -14.07
N GLY A 53 0.07 -2.26 -14.72
CA GLY A 53 -0.01 -2.09 -16.18
C GLY A 53 0.24 -0.67 -16.68
N ASP A 54 0.35 0.30 -15.76
CA ASP A 54 0.55 1.72 -16.11
C ASP A 54 2.00 2.03 -16.49
N LYS A 55 2.15 3.16 -17.19
CA LYS A 55 3.43 3.82 -17.42
C LYS A 55 3.62 4.99 -16.46
N VAL A 56 4.87 5.33 -16.22
CA VAL A 56 5.23 6.50 -15.42
C VAL A 56 4.88 7.77 -16.16
N GLU A 57 4.20 8.68 -15.50
CA GLU A 57 3.83 10.01 -15.97
C GLU A 57 4.53 11.09 -15.15
N GLU A 58 4.70 12.30 -15.71
CA GLU A 58 5.27 13.43 -14.98
C GLU A 58 4.51 13.76 -13.70
N SER A 59 3.17 13.66 -13.75
CA SER A 59 2.26 13.85 -12.60
C SER A 59 2.50 12.88 -11.44
N ASN A 60 3.24 11.79 -11.65
CA ASN A 60 3.57 10.83 -10.60
C ASN A 60 4.78 11.25 -9.76
N LEU A 61 5.68 12.07 -10.32
CA LEU A 61 6.98 12.38 -9.71
C LEU A 61 6.88 13.12 -8.38
N ASN A 62 5.77 13.82 -8.13
CA ASN A 62 5.58 14.56 -6.89
C ASN A 62 5.44 13.66 -5.65
N ARG A 63 5.04 12.38 -5.82
CA ARG A 63 4.67 11.51 -4.69
C ARG A 63 4.96 10.02 -4.84
N GLN A 64 5.37 9.57 -6.03
CA GLN A 64 5.76 8.18 -6.31
C GLN A 64 7.27 8.09 -6.49
N ASN A 65 7.83 6.90 -6.40
CA ASN A 65 9.28 6.68 -6.31
C ASN A 65 9.94 6.51 -7.69
N TYR A 66 9.59 7.41 -8.60
CA TYR A 66 10.11 7.45 -9.97
C TYR A 66 10.97 8.69 -10.24
N ARG A 67 11.75 8.64 -11.30
CA ARG A 67 12.63 9.70 -11.78
C ARG A 67 12.16 10.22 -13.12
N LEU A 68 12.69 11.36 -13.54
CA LEU A 68 12.42 11.95 -14.85
C LEU A 68 12.73 10.98 -15.99
N GLU A 69 13.81 10.19 -15.88
CA GLU A 69 14.23 9.18 -16.86
C GLU A 69 13.28 7.97 -16.96
N ASP A 70 12.40 7.79 -16.00
CA ASP A 70 11.42 6.69 -15.99
C ASP A 70 10.14 7.03 -16.75
N ILE A 71 9.90 8.30 -17.10
CA ILE A 71 8.70 8.73 -17.81
C ILE A 71 8.53 7.94 -19.12
N GLY A 72 7.32 7.38 -19.32
CA GLY A 72 6.95 6.57 -20.47
C GLY A 72 7.31 5.08 -20.36
N ASN A 73 8.14 4.68 -19.38
CA ASN A 73 8.40 3.26 -19.08
C ASN A 73 7.31 2.67 -18.20
N TYR A 74 7.17 1.34 -18.19
CA TYR A 74 6.25 0.66 -17.26
C TYR A 74 6.64 0.90 -15.81
N LYS A 75 5.64 1.21 -14.96
CA LYS A 75 5.84 1.46 -13.52
C LYS A 75 6.50 0.27 -12.82
N ALA A 76 6.01 -0.95 -13.09
CA ALA A 76 6.53 -2.14 -12.44
C ALA A 76 7.99 -2.42 -12.82
N GLU A 77 8.39 -2.20 -14.09
CA GLU A 77 9.78 -2.35 -14.55
C GLU A 77 10.70 -1.28 -13.94
N SER A 78 10.29 -0.01 -13.97
CA SER A 78 11.08 1.09 -13.41
C SER A 78 11.31 0.89 -11.91
N LEU A 79 10.26 0.46 -11.20
CA LEU A 79 10.38 0.13 -9.78
C LEU A 79 11.33 -1.04 -9.54
N ALA A 80 11.19 -2.14 -10.29
CA ALA A 80 12.08 -3.30 -10.15
C ALA A 80 13.55 -2.93 -10.40
N LYS A 81 13.84 -2.15 -11.46
CA LYS A 81 15.18 -1.64 -11.74
C LYS A 81 15.74 -0.84 -10.56
N ARG A 82 14.91 0.02 -9.97
CA ARG A 82 15.28 0.78 -8.78
C ARG A 82 15.55 -0.12 -7.58
N LEU A 83 14.69 -1.07 -7.27
CA LEU A 83 14.87 -2.00 -6.16
C LEU A 83 16.13 -2.86 -6.32
N LEU A 84 16.38 -3.37 -7.53
CA LEU A 84 17.59 -4.15 -7.84
C LEU A 84 18.87 -3.30 -7.79
N SER A 85 18.80 -1.99 -8.02
CA SER A 85 19.94 -1.09 -7.80
C SER A 85 20.31 -0.93 -6.32
N ILE A 86 19.35 -1.16 -5.41
CA ILE A 86 19.54 -1.12 -3.95
C ILE A 86 20.02 -2.48 -3.44
N ASN A 87 19.38 -3.56 -3.89
CA ASN A 87 19.74 -4.93 -3.54
C ASN A 87 19.69 -5.84 -4.78
N PRO A 88 20.83 -6.02 -5.48
CA PRO A 88 20.90 -6.86 -6.69
C PRO A 88 20.54 -8.35 -6.47
N ARG A 89 20.50 -8.80 -5.21
CA ARG A 89 20.16 -10.18 -4.86
C ARG A 89 18.70 -10.38 -4.48
N ALA A 90 17.90 -9.33 -4.47
CA ALA A 90 16.47 -9.43 -4.17
C ALA A 90 15.74 -10.20 -5.28
N ASN A 91 14.75 -10.98 -4.88
CA ASN A 91 13.88 -11.71 -5.78
C ASN A 91 12.68 -10.82 -6.14
N ILE A 92 12.82 -10.05 -7.23
CA ILE A 92 11.79 -9.13 -7.70
C ILE A 92 11.15 -9.70 -8.96
N ARG A 93 9.85 -10.04 -8.87
CA ARG A 93 9.04 -10.47 -10.01
C ARG A 93 8.23 -9.29 -10.54
N VAL A 94 8.29 -9.08 -11.86
CA VAL A 94 7.59 -7.99 -12.55
C VAL A 94 6.46 -8.54 -13.39
N ILE A 95 5.30 -7.90 -13.34
CA ILE A 95 4.12 -8.19 -14.17
C ILE A 95 3.58 -6.85 -14.68
N ASN A 96 3.83 -6.56 -15.97
CA ASN A 96 3.39 -5.33 -16.65
C ASN A 96 1.97 -5.49 -17.20
N GLU A 97 1.03 -5.87 -16.36
CA GLU A 97 -0.36 -6.11 -16.72
C GLU A 97 -1.29 -5.43 -15.73
N PHE A 98 -2.45 -5.01 -16.19
CA PHE A 98 -3.54 -4.64 -15.28
C PHE A 98 -4.12 -5.90 -14.64
N VAL A 99 -4.47 -5.81 -13.36
CA VAL A 99 -5.28 -6.84 -12.71
C VAL A 99 -6.69 -6.79 -13.32
N THR A 100 -7.19 -7.95 -13.72
CA THR A 100 -8.53 -8.13 -14.34
C THR A 100 -9.25 -9.29 -13.67
N HIS A 101 -10.55 -9.44 -13.94
CA HIS A 101 -11.32 -10.63 -13.50
C HIS A 101 -10.71 -11.94 -14.00
N ASP A 102 -10.11 -11.94 -15.20
CA ASP A 102 -9.59 -13.16 -15.85
C ASP A 102 -8.22 -13.59 -15.30
N ASN A 103 -7.42 -12.66 -14.78
CA ASN A 103 -6.04 -12.96 -14.36
C ASN A 103 -5.81 -12.87 -12.84
N VAL A 104 -6.70 -12.24 -12.09
CA VAL A 104 -6.51 -11.94 -10.66
C VAL A 104 -6.22 -13.17 -9.82
N GLU A 105 -6.92 -14.27 -10.06
CA GLU A 105 -6.74 -15.49 -9.30
C GLU A 105 -5.33 -16.08 -9.46
N LYS A 106 -4.82 -16.10 -10.69
CA LYS A 106 -3.47 -16.56 -11.02
C LYS A 106 -2.38 -15.63 -10.48
N LEU A 107 -2.64 -14.32 -10.47
CA LEU A 107 -1.69 -13.31 -10.01
C LEU A 107 -1.46 -13.36 -8.50
N ILE A 108 -2.48 -13.75 -7.72
CA ILE A 108 -2.44 -13.77 -6.23
C ILE A 108 -1.81 -15.05 -5.66
N GLU A 109 -1.43 -16.04 -6.49
CA GLU A 109 -0.89 -17.30 -5.99
C GLU A 109 0.42 -17.16 -5.19
N ARG A 110 0.51 -17.94 -4.09
CA ARG A 110 1.74 -18.16 -3.31
C ARG A 110 2.38 -16.92 -2.67
N HIS A 111 1.58 -15.98 -2.20
CA HIS A 111 2.05 -14.85 -1.42
C HIS A 111 1.64 -14.97 0.05
N ASP A 112 2.40 -14.33 0.93
CA ASP A 112 2.16 -14.37 2.39
C ASP A 112 1.38 -13.12 2.84
N ILE A 113 1.47 -12.02 2.07
CA ILE A 113 0.74 -10.78 2.26
C ILE A 113 0.52 -10.08 0.92
N ALA A 114 -0.57 -9.34 0.81
CA ALA A 114 -0.86 -8.50 -0.34
C ALA A 114 -1.02 -7.03 0.06
N ILE A 115 -0.59 -6.13 -0.81
CA ILE A 115 -0.84 -4.70 -0.72
C ILE A 115 -1.78 -4.35 -1.87
N ASN A 116 -2.99 -3.91 -1.54
CA ASN A 116 -3.95 -3.44 -2.53
C ASN A 116 -3.85 -1.93 -2.66
N ALA A 117 -3.06 -1.50 -3.63
CA ALA A 117 -2.87 -0.10 -4.02
C ALA A 117 -3.41 0.16 -5.44
N LEU A 118 -4.40 -0.64 -5.86
CA LEU A 118 -5.10 -0.52 -7.13
C LEU A 118 -6.09 0.65 -7.10
N ASP A 119 -6.28 1.29 -8.24
CA ASP A 119 -7.25 2.37 -8.40
C ASP A 119 -8.69 1.85 -8.39
N PHE A 120 -9.59 2.53 -7.69
CA PHE A 120 -11.03 2.22 -7.65
C PHE A 120 -11.82 2.74 -8.88
N LYS A 121 -11.23 2.64 -10.09
CA LYS A 121 -11.95 2.93 -11.34
C LYS A 121 -12.94 1.84 -11.73
N SER A 122 -12.78 0.65 -11.15
CA SER A 122 -13.63 -0.53 -11.33
C SER A 122 -13.73 -1.29 -10.02
N ASP A 123 -14.43 -2.42 -10.02
CA ASP A 123 -14.59 -3.31 -8.87
C ASP A 123 -13.37 -4.22 -8.62
N ILE A 124 -12.35 -4.17 -9.47
CA ILE A 124 -11.15 -5.00 -9.38
C ILE A 124 -10.47 -4.97 -8.00
N PRO A 125 -10.32 -3.81 -7.30
CA PRO A 125 -9.77 -3.82 -5.94
C PRO A 125 -10.57 -4.70 -4.97
N PHE A 126 -11.89 -4.75 -5.10
CA PHE A 126 -12.74 -5.62 -4.28
C PHE A 126 -12.61 -7.11 -4.65
N VAL A 127 -12.50 -7.40 -5.95
CA VAL A 127 -12.25 -8.77 -6.44
C VAL A 127 -10.87 -9.24 -5.95
N PHE A 128 -9.87 -8.39 -6.00
CA PHE A 128 -8.53 -8.67 -5.46
C PHE A 128 -8.59 -9.05 -3.98
N ASP A 129 -9.30 -8.27 -3.16
CA ASP A 129 -9.47 -8.56 -1.73
C ASP A 129 -10.19 -9.88 -1.50
N LYS A 130 -11.25 -10.14 -2.26
CA LYS A 130 -12.01 -11.40 -2.17
C LYS A 130 -11.12 -12.61 -2.44
N ILE A 131 -10.35 -12.59 -3.51
CA ILE A 131 -9.44 -13.69 -3.87
C ILE A 131 -8.31 -13.84 -2.83
N CYS A 132 -7.79 -12.73 -2.28
CA CYS A 132 -6.84 -12.79 -1.17
C CYS A 132 -7.45 -13.49 0.06
N SER A 133 -8.68 -13.12 0.45
CA SER A 133 -9.40 -13.77 1.56
C SER A 133 -9.58 -15.27 1.30
N GLU A 134 -10.04 -15.69 0.12
CA GLU A 134 -10.21 -17.10 -0.26
C GLU A 134 -8.89 -17.90 -0.22
N LYS A 135 -7.75 -17.22 -0.44
CA LYS A 135 -6.40 -17.80 -0.37
C LYS A 135 -5.73 -17.61 1.02
N ASN A 136 -6.46 -17.15 2.01
CA ASN A 136 -5.98 -16.89 3.37
C ASN A 136 -4.80 -15.90 3.43
N ILE A 137 -4.86 -14.83 2.62
CA ILE A 137 -3.84 -13.79 2.51
C ILE A 137 -4.37 -12.49 3.13
N THR A 138 -3.67 -11.96 4.13
CA THR A 138 -3.95 -10.63 4.71
C THR A 138 -3.67 -9.53 3.69
N VAL A 139 -4.59 -8.55 3.58
CA VAL A 139 -4.46 -7.42 2.66
C VAL A 139 -4.21 -6.13 3.41
N LEU A 140 -3.22 -5.37 2.97
CA LEU A 140 -2.94 -4.01 3.41
C LEU A 140 -3.55 -3.00 2.43
N HIS A 141 -4.32 -2.06 2.94
CA HIS A 141 -4.91 -0.96 2.18
C HIS A 141 -4.27 0.38 2.56
N PRO A 142 -3.27 0.84 1.80
CA PRO A 142 -2.63 2.14 2.00
C PRO A 142 -3.44 3.26 1.36
N TYR A 143 -3.63 4.38 2.06
CA TYR A 143 -4.21 5.61 1.48
C TYR A 143 -3.35 6.82 1.81
N ASN A 144 -3.26 7.73 0.85
CA ASN A 144 -2.58 9.00 0.97
C ASN A 144 -3.62 10.11 1.19
N PHE A 145 -3.69 10.64 2.40
CA PHE A 145 -4.56 11.77 2.75
C PHE A 145 -3.78 13.10 2.83
N GLY A 146 -2.79 13.28 1.96
CA GLY A 146 -1.99 14.50 1.89
C GLY A 146 -1.02 14.64 3.07
N TRP A 147 -1.47 15.15 4.20
CA TRP A 147 -0.67 15.30 5.42
C TRP A 147 -0.73 14.09 6.35
N ALA A 148 -1.57 13.12 6.05
CA ALA A 148 -1.68 11.88 6.82
C ALA A 148 -1.47 10.65 5.96
N GLY A 149 -0.69 9.70 6.48
CA GLY A 149 -0.67 8.34 6.01
C GLY A 149 -1.75 7.51 6.72
N PHE A 150 -2.49 6.73 5.94
CA PHE A 150 -3.50 5.80 6.45
C PHE A 150 -3.18 4.36 6.05
N LEU A 151 -3.49 3.43 6.94
CA LEU A 151 -3.41 2.00 6.67
C LEU A 151 -4.57 1.27 7.35
N ALA A 152 -5.35 0.52 6.57
CA ALA A 152 -6.21 -0.54 7.06
C ALA A 152 -5.59 -1.92 6.78
N VAL A 153 -5.69 -2.83 7.74
CA VAL A 153 -5.28 -4.23 7.60
C VAL A 153 -6.54 -5.08 7.59
N VAL A 154 -6.76 -5.81 6.51
CA VAL A 154 -7.93 -6.69 6.34
C VAL A 154 -7.47 -8.14 6.43
N ASP A 155 -7.91 -8.82 7.49
CA ASP A 155 -7.66 -10.26 7.63
C ASP A 155 -8.56 -11.07 6.69
N PRO A 156 -8.14 -12.27 6.29
CA PRO A 156 -8.93 -13.15 5.45
C PRO A 156 -10.35 -13.42 5.97
N ASP A 157 -10.47 -13.66 7.29
CA ASP A 157 -11.77 -13.90 7.96
C ASP A 157 -12.38 -12.60 8.54
N GLY A 158 -11.76 -11.45 8.25
CA GLY A 158 -12.17 -10.15 8.78
C GLY A 158 -13.31 -9.50 8.00
N LYS A 159 -13.74 -8.33 8.49
CA LYS A 159 -14.71 -7.52 7.75
C LYS A 159 -14.03 -6.95 6.49
N PRO A 160 -14.62 -7.11 5.30
CA PRO A 160 -14.06 -6.55 4.08
C PRO A 160 -14.19 -5.01 4.08
N LEU A 161 -13.20 -4.33 3.55
CA LEU A 161 -13.22 -2.87 3.39
C LEU A 161 -14.37 -2.41 2.48
N GLN A 162 -14.77 -3.24 1.50
CA GLN A 162 -15.94 -3.05 0.63
C GLN A 162 -17.23 -2.77 1.41
N GLY A 163 -17.32 -3.19 2.68
CA GLY A 163 -18.47 -2.89 3.54
C GLY A 163 -18.71 -1.39 3.78
N LEU A 164 -17.74 -0.51 3.50
CA LEU A 164 -17.90 0.94 3.57
C LEU A 164 -18.74 1.49 2.40
N SER A 165 -18.62 0.89 1.22
CA SER A 165 -19.42 1.20 0.04
C SER A 165 -19.30 0.05 -0.97
N GLY A 166 -20.44 -0.42 -1.50
CA GLY A 166 -20.43 -1.39 -2.61
C GLY A 166 -20.07 -0.79 -3.97
N LYS A 167 -19.82 0.52 -4.05
CA LYS A 167 -19.48 1.24 -5.28
C LYS A 167 -17.98 1.55 -5.31
N PRO A 168 -17.26 1.17 -6.38
CA PRO A 168 -15.82 1.45 -6.47
C PRO A 168 -15.54 2.93 -6.70
N LEU A 169 -16.27 3.59 -7.59
CA LEU A 169 -16.01 5.00 -7.94
C LEU A 169 -16.20 5.90 -6.71
N GLY A 170 -15.14 6.66 -6.37
CA GLY A 170 -15.11 7.52 -5.19
C GLY A 170 -14.96 6.76 -3.87
N PHE A 171 -14.49 5.51 -3.91
CA PHE A 171 -14.31 4.68 -2.71
C PHE A 171 -13.29 5.29 -1.73
N GLU A 172 -12.23 5.93 -2.23
CA GLU A 172 -11.23 6.62 -1.43
C GLU A 172 -11.87 7.73 -0.57
N LEU A 173 -12.87 8.42 -1.13
CA LEU A 173 -13.64 9.42 -0.37
C LEU A 173 -14.45 8.76 0.75
N LYS A 174 -15.03 7.57 0.51
CA LYS A 174 -15.75 6.81 1.56
C LYS A 174 -14.83 6.35 2.69
N VAL A 175 -13.60 5.99 2.37
CA VAL A 175 -12.59 5.70 3.38
C VAL A 175 -12.27 6.95 4.21
N ALA A 176 -12.09 8.10 3.58
CA ALA A 176 -11.86 9.37 4.29
C ALA A 176 -13.05 9.77 5.19
N GLU A 177 -14.29 9.63 4.69
CA GLU A 177 -15.51 9.86 5.48
C GLU A 177 -15.61 8.92 6.68
N TYR A 178 -15.25 7.64 6.48
CA TYR A 178 -15.20 6.66 7.57
C TYR A 178 -14.18 7.06 8.63
N VAL A 179 -12.98 7.47 8.24
CA VAL A 179 -11.94 7.96 9.16
C VAL A 179 -12.44 9.14 9.97
N LEU A 180 -13.07 10.13 9.33
CA LEU A 180 -13.62 11.30 9.99
C LEU A 180 -14.68 10.93 11.02
N GLY A 181 -15.63 10.07 10.66
CA GLY A 181 -16.68 9.58 11.56
C GLY A 181 -16.12 8.79 12.74
N TYR A 182 -15.16 7.89 12.49
CA TYR A 182 -14.51 7.10 13.53
C TYR A 182 -13.74 7.97 14.52
N GLN A 183 -12.95 8.93 14.03
CA GLN A 183 -12.17 9.82 14.89
C GLN A 183 -13.07 10.76 15.70
N ALA A 184 -14.11 11.31 15.09
CA ALA A 184 -15.09 12.14 15.78
C ALA A 184 -15.80 11.36 16.91
N PHE A 185 -16.19 10.10 16.67
CA PHE A 185 -16.79 9.24 17.68
C PHE A 185 -15.88 9.05 18.91
N TRP A 186 -14.56 8.98 18.71
CA TRP A 186 -13.57 8.86 19.78
C TRP A 186 -13.06 10.20 20.30
N MET A 187 -13.78 11.30 20.07
CA MET A 187 -13.42 12.65 20.52
C MET A 187 -12.06 13.14 20.00
N GLN A 188 -11.68 12.71 18.80
CA GLN A 188 -10.45 13.09 18.12
C GLN A 188 -10.74 13.62 16.71
N PRO A 189 -11.57 14.70 16.55
CA PRO A 189 -11.98 15.18 15.25
C PRO A 189 -10.76 15.64 14.42
N GLN A 190 -10.78 15.33 13.13
CA GLN A 190 -9.72 15.71 12.19
C GLN A 190 -10.21 16.86 11.30
N GLU A 191 -10.29 18.06 11.87
CA GLU A 191 -10.87 19.23 11.20
C GLU A 191 -10.17 19.60 9.89
N TRP A 192 -8.85 19.43 9.84
CA TRP A 192 -8.08 19.69 8.64
C TRP A 192 -8.46 18.73 7.50
N LEU A 193 -8.65 17.44 7.80
CA LEU A 193 -9.05 16.44 6.82
C LEU A 193 -10.48 16.68 6.35
N GLU A 194 -11.39 17.07 7.26
CA GLU A 194 -12.75 17.45 6.92
C GLU A 194 -12.80 18.63 5.93
N LYS A 195 -11.94 19.64 6.14
CA LYS A 195 -11.82 20.78 5.21
C LYS A 195 -11.34 20.33 3.82
N VAL A 196 -10.33 19.45 3.77
CA VAL A 196 -9.82 18.91 2.50
C VAL A 196 -10.90 18.10 1.79
N VAL A 197 -11.59 17.20 2.48
CA VAL A 197 -12.67 16.38 1.93
C VAL A 197 -13.79 17.27 1.36
N LYS A 198 -14.25 18.29 2.11
CA LYS A 198 -15.28 19.24 1.64
C LYS A 198 -14.82 20.04 0.42
N GLN A 199 -13.55 20.41 0.35
CA GLN A 199 -13.00 21.11 -0.81
C GLN A 199 -12.94 20.18 -2.02
N TYR A 200 -12.40 18.96 -1.88
CA TYR A 200 -12.32 17.98 -2.96
C TYR A 200 -13.71 17.62 -3.52
N GLN A 201 -14.72 17.49 -2.67
CA GLN A 201 -16.12 17.26 -3.12
C GLN A 201 -16.70 18.36 -4.01
N ARG A 202 -16.09 19.56 -4.03
CA ARG A 202 -16.50 20.69 -4.88
C ARG A 202 -15.71 20.79 -6.19
N GLU A 203 -14.64 20.00 -6.32
CA GLU A 203 -13.85 19.95 -7.53
C GLU A 203 -14.55 19.11 -8.60
N ASP A 204 -14.04 19.17 -9.83
CA ASP A 204 -14.51 18.33 -10.92
C ASP A 204 -14.27 16.85 -10.57
N VAL A 205 -15.31 16.03 -10.67
CA VAL A 205 -15.29 14.60 -10.37
C VAL A 205 -14.29 13.80 -11.22
N THR A 206 -13.76 14.38 -12.29
CA THR A 206 -12.73 13.78 -13.14
C THR A 206 -11.33 13.93 -12.58
N LEU A 207 -11.13 14.84 -11.63
CA LEU A 207 -9.83 15.05 -11.00
C LEU A 207 -9.55 13.92 -9.99
N PRO A 208 -8.34 13.34 -10.03
CA PRO A 208 -7.94 12.32 -9.05
C PRO A 208 -7.80 12.94 -7.66
N PRO A 209 -7.94 12.16 -6.57
CA PRO A 209 -7.75 12.64 -5.22
C PRO A 209 -6.40 13.34 -5.02
N PRO A 210 -6.35 14.51 -4.34
CA PRO A 210 -5.10 15.21 -4.08
C PRO A 210 -4.21 14.42 -3.14
N GLN A 211 -2.91 14.35 -3.46
CA GLN A 211 -1.93 13.56 -2.72
C GLN A 211 -0.61 14.31 -2.56
N LEU A 212 0.02 14.16 -1.39
CA LEU A 212 1.34 14.72 -1.09
C LEU A 212 2.37 13.60 -0.88
N SER A 213 3.64 13.89 -1.20
CA SER A 213 4.75 12.98 -0.92
C SER A 213 4.86 12.60 0.56
N VAL A 214 4.60 13.55 1.46
CA VAL A 214 4.65 13.32 2.92
C VAL A 214 3.82 12.11 3.32
N ALA A 215 2.53 12.07 2.91
CA ALA A 215 1.66 10.95 3.23
C ALA A 215 2.13 9.64 2.61
N SER A 216 2.71 9.67 1.40
CA SER A 216 3.26 8.46 0.77
C SER A 216 4.37 7.83 1.62
N TRP A 217 5.30 8.64 2.16
CA TRP A 217 6.38 8.15 3.01
C TRP A 217 5.89 7.67 4.39
N ILE A 218 4.94 8.38 5.01
CA ILE A 218 4.31 7.95 6.26
C ILE A 218 3.62 6.60 6.05
N THR A 219 2.83 6.47 4.99
CA THR A 219 2.10 5.24 4.66
C THR A 219 3.06 4.08 4.38
N ALA A 220 4.18 4.33 3.70
CA ALA A 220 5.19 3.30 3.48
C ALA A 220 5.78 2.77 4.79
N GLY A 221 6.07 3.67 5.74
CA GLY A 221 6.50 3.28 7.09
C GLY A 221 5.46 2.45 7.82
N LEU A 222 4.19 2.86 7.81
CA LEU A 222 3.07 2.11 8.41
C LEU A 222 2.92 0.71 7.80
N CYS A 223 2.91 0.60 6.46
CA CYS A 223 2.80 -0.67 5.76
C CYS A 223 3.97 -1.60 6.08
N THR A 224 5.20 -1.09 5.99
CA THR A 224 6.41 -1.87 6.26
C THR A 224 6.43 -2.39 7.70
N HIS A 225 6.03 -1.57 8.67
CA HIS A 225 5.93 -1.98 10.07
C HIS A 225 4.83 -3.02 10.27
N ALA A 226 3.66 -2.84 9.66
CA ALA A 226 2.57 -3.83 9.73
C ALA A 226 3.00 -5.18 9.11
N MET A 227 3.66 -5.16 7.94
CA MET A 227 4.22 -6.37 7.32
C MET A 227 5.21 -7.08 8.24
N PHE A 228 6.10 -6.33 8.91
CA PHE A 228 7.05 -6.90 9.86
C PHE A 228 6.34 -7.58 11.03
N ASN A 229 5.35 -6.93 11.62
CA ASN A 229 4.59 -7.52 12.71
C ASN A 229 3.88 -8.81 12.27
N ILE A 230 3.21 -8.80 11.12
CA ILE A 230 2.53 -9.97 10.58
C ILE A 230 3.54 -11.10 10.30
N ALA A 231 4.65 -10.82 9.62
CA ALA A 231 5.68 -11.81 9.29
C ALA A 231 6.33 -12.43 10.55
N THR A 232 6.39 -11.67 11.65
CA THR A 232 7.00 -12.13 12.92
C THR A 232 5.98 -12.61 13.96
N GLY A 233 4.69 -12.67 13.59
CA GLY A 233 3.61 -13.16 14.48
C GLY A 233 3.22 -12.17 15.58
N LYS A 234 3.46 -10.88 15.38
CA LYS A 234 3.05 -9.81 16.31
C LYS A 234 1.69 -9.25 15.91
N ASP A 235 0.95 -8.74 16.87
CA ASP A 235 -0.38 -8.18 16.65
C ASP A 235 -0.33 -6.86 15.84
N VAL A 236 -1.37 -6.68 15.01
CA VAL A 236 -1.66 -5.45 14.29
C VAL A 236 -3.13 -5.07 14.49
N LYS A 237 -3.43 -3.77 14.38
CA LYS A 237 -4.82 -3.32 14.31
C LYS A 237 -5.42 -3.81 12.99
N LYS A 238 -6.56 -4.50 13.08
CA LYS A 238 -7.32 -5.01 11.94
C LYS A 238 -8.57 -4.19 11.70
N PHE A 239 -9.00 -4.04 10.47
CA PHE A 239 -10.26 -3.37 10.14
C PHE A 239 -11.43 -4.03 10.92
N PRO A 240 -12.33 -3.25 11.56
CA PRO A 240 -12.60 -1.83 11.35
C PRO A 240 -11.67 -0.83 12.08
N LYS A 241 -10.70 -1.27 12.88
CA LYS A 241 -9.64 -0.39 13.37
C LYS A 241 -8.61 -0.13 12.26
N PHE A 242 -7.89 0.99 12.36
CA PHE A 242 -6.90 1.41 11.36
C PHE A 242 -5.74 2.16 12.01
N TYR A 243 -4.75 2.48 11.20
CA TYR A 243 -3.67 3.40 11.56
C TYR A 243 -3.86 4.70 10.77
N LEU A 244 -3.80 5.82 11.47
CA LEU A 244 -3.72 7.16 10.89
C LEU A 244 -2.56 7.88 11.55
N SER A 245 -1.66 8.44 10.77
CA SER A 245 -0.50 9.16 11.28
C SER A 245 -0.38 10.52 10.58
N SER A 246 -0.39 11.59 11.38
CA SER A 246 -0.24 12.98 10.95
C SER A 246 0.38 13.77 12.09
N LEU A 247 1.05 14.89 11.76
CA LEU A 247 1.45 15.90 12.74
C LEU A 247 0.38 16.98 12.93
N LEU A 248 -0.66 17.00 12.10
CA LEU A 248 -1.79 17.91 12.26
C LEU A 248 -2.75 17.36 13.33
N LEU A 249 -3.17 18.23 14.23
CA LEU A 249 -4.11 17.98 15.31
C LEU A 249 -5.53 18.37 14.89
#